data_b26dd3705d05b68509ae54613c36e182
#
_entry.id   b26dd3705d05b68509ae54613c36e182
#
_cell.length_a   1.000
_cell.length_b   1.000
_cell.length_c   1.000
_cell.angle_alpha   90.00
_cell.angle_beta   90.00
_cell.angle_gamma   90.00
#
_symmetry.space_group_name_H-M   'P 1'
#
loop_
_entity.id
_entity.type
_entity.pdbx_description
1 polymer ?
#
loop_
_entity_poly.entity_id
_entity_poly.type
_entity_poly.pdbx_seq_one_letter_code
_entity_poly.pdbx_strand_id
1 'polypeptide(L)'
;MTIEKIRISIGTASVLGLGSLPQFENPPTTCYIMTFKEGHCIANCGFCPQARSSKSSGDKLSRVNWPTFSFKDFLTKLKYMPSSKKFERICIQTLNYPENFNDLIEIVTQIKIYTDIPISAAIPPLSKEKLRELKIKGVQRVGIALDGASPEVFDLIKGKNVGGPYSWEEHFQKLKEALQIFTPGFVSTHIIIGLKETEKEVIELLEELHILGIIVSLFAFTPIKGTRFENIQQPSIESFRKLQLGRFLIYNKEKNSKDFTFNMKGEIINININKKELNVIVNDTNSFLTSGCPGCNRPYYTSKPTGPVYNYPRLLTEKEKIEIYSLLHKFVK
;
A
#
# COMPACT_ATOMS: atom_id res chain seq x y z
N MET A 1 -29.78 0.80 5.84
CA MET A 1 -28.51 0.87 5.06
C MET A 1 -28.50 2.21 4.35
N THR A 2 -27.63 3.12 4.78
CA THR A 2 -27.51 4.47 4.23
C THR A 2 -26.51 4.52 3.06
N ILE A 3 -25.55 3.55 3.04
CA ILE A 3 -24.58 3.43 1.95
C ILE A 3 -25.22 2.76 0.73
N GLU A 4 -25.35 3.52 -0.36
CA GLU A 4 -25.88 3.00 -1.62
C GLU A 4 -24.77 2.54 -2.57
N LYS A 5 -23.63 3.24 -2.54
CA LYS A 5 -22.55 3.08 -3.51
C LYS A 5 -21.18 2.93 -2.81
N ILE A 6 -20.33 2.11 -3.40
CA ILE A 6 -18.91 2.00 -3.07
C ILE A 6 -18.09 1.96 -4.35
N ARG A 7 -16.80 2.22 -4.26
CA ARG A 7 -15.86 1.96 -5.35
C ARG A 7 -15.20 0.61 -5.16
N ILE A 8 -15.02 -0.13 -6.24
CA ILE A 8 -14.40 -1.46 -6.21
C ILE A 8 -13.28 -1.47 -7.25
N SER A 9 -12.08 -1.95 -6.89
CA SER A 9 -11.02 -2.10 -7.89
C SER A 9 -11.45 -3.03 -9.01
N ILE A 10 -11.07 -2.71 -10.24
CA ILE A 10 -11.48 -3.48 -11.42
C ILE A 10 -11.12 -4.97 -11.30
N GLY A 11 -9.98 -5.31 -10.69
CA GLY A 11 -9.59 -6.70 -10.44
C GLY A 11 -10.53 -7.40 -9.46
N THR A 12 -10.90 -6.73 -8.36
CA THR A 12 -11.88 -7.27 -7.40
C THR A 12 -13.27 -7.43 -8.03
N ALA A 13 -13.72 -6.44 -8.80
CA ALA A 13 -15.00 -6.49 -9.50
C ALA A 13 -15.07 -7.68 -10.48
N SER A 14 -13.97 -7.94 -11.20
CA SER A 14 -13.84 -9.11 -12.08
C SER A 14 -13.97 -10.43 -11.33
N VAL A 15 -13.28 -10.60 -10.19
CA VAL A 15 -13.36 -11.83 -9.37
C VAL A 15 -14.79 -12.05 -8.84
N LEU A 16 -15.47 -10.99 -8.43
CA LEU A 16 -16.85 -11.02 -7.94
C LEU A 16 -17.90 -11.21 -9.05
N GLY A 17 -17.50 -11.09 -10.32
CA GLY A 17 -18.45 -11.09 -11.43
C GLY A 17 -19.40 -9.89 -11.40
N LEU A 18 -18.88 -8.71 -11.03
CA LEU A 18 -19.59 -7.44 -11.09
C LEU A 18 -19.32 -6.78 -12.46
N GLY A 19 -20.35 -6.75 -13.30
CA GLY A 19 -20.26 -6.28 -14.67
C GLY A 19 -19.53 -7.25 -15.61
N SER A 20 -19.42 -6.87 -16.90
CA SER A 20 -18.71 -7.64 -17.93
C SER A 20 -17.24 -7.23 -17.96
N LEU A 21 -16.43 -7.80 -17.09
CA LEU A 21 -15.01 -7.49 -16.97
C LEU A 21 -14.14 -8.69 -17.39
N PRO A 22 -12.96 -8.44 -17.99
CA PRO A 22 -12.05 -9.53 -18.36
C PRO A 22 -11.51 -10.24 -17.11
N GLN A 23 -11.18 -11.51 -17.27
CA GLN A 23 -10.40 -12.23 -16.25
C GLN A 23 -8.95 -11.76 -16.33
N PHE A 24 -8.34 -11.59 -15.15
CA PHE A 24 -6.93 -11.21 -15.03
C PHE A 24 -6.08 -12.46 -14.79
N GLU A 25 -4.94 -12.54 -15.45
CA GLU A 25 -3.96 -13.64 -15.27
C GLU A 25 -3.54 -13.78 -13.79
N ASN A 26 -3.35 -12.65 -13.12
CA ASN A 26 -3.04 -12.61 -11.69
C ASN A 26 -4.17 -11.89 -10.96
N PRO A 27 -5.26 -12.59 -10.59
CA PRO A 27 -6.38 -11.95 -9.89
C PRO A 27 -5.95 -11.51 -8.47
N PRO A 28 -6.61 -10.48 -7.91
CA PRO A 28 -6.36 -10.08 -6.54
C PRO A 28 -6.81 -11.17 -5.56
N THR A 29 -5.94 -11.48 -4.59
CA THR A 29 -6.22 -12.35 -3.44
C THR A 29 -6.91 -11.58 -2.31
N THR A 30 -6.86 -10.26 -2.36
CA THR A 30 -7.56 -9.34 -1.44
C THR A 30 -8.69 -8.63 -2.18
N CYS A 31 -9.86 -8.58 -1.55
CA CYS A 31 -10.99 -7.77 -2.02
C CYS A 31 -10.72 -6.30 -1.72
N TYR A 32 -10.45 -5.49 -2.74
CA TYR A 32 -10.15 -4.07 -2.59
C TYR A 32 -11.39 -3.24 -2.89
N ILE A 33 -11.92 -2.58 -1.86
CA ILE A 33 -13.03 -1.63 -1.95
C ILE A 33 -12.63 -0.27 -1.39
N MET A 34 -13.37 0.77 -1.75
CA MET A 34 -13.11 2.13 -1.28
C MET A 34 -14.43 2.83 -0.98
N THR A 35 -14.45 3.68 0.06
CA THR A 35 -15.58 4.56 0.33
C THR A 35 -15.91 5.43 -0.89
N PHE A 36 -17.16 5.73 -1.09
CA PHE A 36 -17.63 6.56 -2.19
C PHE A 36 -17.93 7.99 -1.73
N LYS A 37 -17.47 8.96 -2.49
CA LYS A 37 -17.87 10.35 -2.41
C LYS A 37 -17.97 10.92 -3.80
N GLU A 38 -18.98 11.73 -4.06
CA GLU A 38 -19.02 12.55 -5.27
C GLU A 38 -17.93 13.62 -5.23
N GLY A 39 -17.23 13.83 -6.34
CA GLY A 39 -16.10 14.75 -6.41
C GLY A 39 -14.80 14.12 -5.90
N HIS A 40 -13.97 14.94 -5.26
CA HIS A 40 -12.62 14.58 -4.82
C HIS A 40 -12.51 14.49 -3.29
N CYS A 41 -11.46 13.82 -2.83
CA CYS A 41 -11.00 13.81 -1.45
C CYS A 41 -10.68 15.25 -0.97
N ILE A 42 -10.91 15.57 0.30
CA ILE A 42 -10.50 16.88 0.85
C ILE A 42 -8.98 16.99 1.04
N ALA A 43 -8.27 15.87 1.06
CA ALA A 43 -6.81 15.86 1.05
C ALA A 43 -6.26 16.28 -0.32
N ASN A 44 -4.98 16.71 -0.35
CA ASN A 44 -4.39 17.25 -1.57
C ASN A 44 -3.04 16.62 -1.91
N CYS A 45 -2.91 15.28 -1.71
CA CYS A 45 -1.68 14.55 -2.00
C CYS A 45 -1.30 14.69 -3.48
N GLY A 46 -0.09 15.22 -3.76
CA GLY A 46 0.35 15.60 -5.10
C GLY A 46 0.42 14.45 -6.12
N PHE A 47 0.53 13.22 -5.63
CA PHE A 47 0.59 12.00 -6.43
C PHE A 47 -0.79 11.34 -6.66
N CYS A 48 -1.84 11.77 -5.94
CA CYS A 48 -3.09 11.04 -5.86
C CYS A 48 -4.13 11.55 -6.87
N PRO A 49 -4.72 10.68 -7.70
CA PRO A 49 -5.80 11.08 -8.60
C PRO A 49 -7.08 11.50 -7.84
N GLN A 50 -7.25 11.08 -6.59
CA GLN A 50 -8.37 11.50 -5.73
C GLN A 50 -8.16 12.86 -5.06
N ALA A 51 -6.97 13.47 -5.17
CA ALA A 51 -6.66 14.73 -4.50
C ALA A 51 -7.61 15.87 -4.90
N ARG A 52 -7.87 16.79 -3.97
CA ARG A 52 -8.79 17.93 -4.16
C ARG A 52 -8.50 18.74 -5.42
N SER A 53 -7.22 18.98 -5.73
CA SER A 53 -6.80 19.75 -6.90
C SER A 53 -6.49 18.88 -8.14
N SER A 54 -6.69 17.57 -8.08
CA SER A 54 -6.43 16.68 -9.20
C SER A 54 -7.42 16.93 -10.34
N LYS A 55 -6.90 16.92 -11.56
CA LYS A 55 -7.68 16.92 -12.81
C LYS A 55 -7.83 15.52 -13.40
N SER A 56 -7.35 14.50 -12.69
CA SER A 56 -7.48 13.10 -13.08
C SER A 56 -8.91 12.60 -12.90
N SER A 57 -9.25 11.49 -13.56
CA SER A 57 -10.53 10.84 -13.32
C SER A 57 -10.68 10.39 -11.87
N GLY A 58 -11.81 10.76 -11.24
CA GLY A 58 -12.14 10.41 -9.85
C GLY A 58 -12.42 8.92 -9.62
N ASP A 59 -12.38 8.07 -10.66
CA ASP A 59 -12.51 6.62 -10.56
C ASP A 59 -11.17 5.88 -10.46
N LYS A 60 -10.05 6.60 -10.23
CA LYS A 60 -8.71 6.01 -10.12
C LYS A 60 -8.15 6.09 -8.70
N LEU A 61 -7.43 5.05 -8.31
CA LEU A 61 -6.47 5.08 -7.22
C LEU A 61 -5.15 4.51 -7.73
N SER A 62 -4.08 5.33 -7.69
CA SER A 62 -2.88 5.08 -8.49
C SER A 62 -3.29 4.88 -9.96
N ARG A 63 -2.75 3.89 -10.66
CA ARG A 63 -3.10 3.59 -12.06
C ARG A 63 -4.30 2.65 -12.24
N VAL A 64 -4.86 2.13 -11.17
CA VAL A 64 -5.98 1.18 -11.19
C VAL A 64 -7.31 1.92 -11.19
N ASN A 65 -8.24 1.46 -12.02
CA ASN A 65 -9.60 1.97 -12.03
C ASN A 65 -10.43 1.34 -10.89
N TRP A 66 -11.24 2.19 -10.27
CA TRP A 66 -12.15 1.86 -9.18
C TRP A 66 -13.56 2.34 -9.52
N PRO A 67 -14.24 1.70 -10.47
CA PRO A 67 -15.60 2.06 -10.82
C PRO A 67 -16.54 1.96 -9.63
N THR A 68 -17.63 2.70 -9.72
CA THR A 68 -18.69 2.71 -8.71
C THR A 68 -19.64 1.55 -8.93
N PHE A 69 -20.01 0.87 -7.85
CA PHE A 69 -21.00 -0.21 -7.84
C PHE A 69 -22.01 0.00 -6.73
N SER A 70 -23.18 -0.62 -6.87
CA SER A 70 -24.16 -0.75 -5.79
C SER A 70 -23.56 -1.54 -4.62
N PHE A 71 -23.66 -0.99 -3.41
CA PHE A 71 -23.19 -1.69 -2.22
C PHE A 71 -24.01 -2.97 -1.94
N LYS A 72 -25.31 -2.93 -2.24
CA LYS A 72 -26.17 -4.10 -2.13
C LYS A 72 -25.74 -5.23 -3.06
N ASP A 73 -25.39 -4.91 -4.31
CA ASP A 73 -24.93 -5.90 -5.27
C ASP A 73 -23.58 -6.49 -4.86
N PHE A 74 -22.68 -5.66 -4.37
CA PHE A 74 -21.40 -6.12 -3.79
C PHE A 74 -21.63 -7.12 -2.65
N LEU A 75 -22.46 -6.79 -1.66
CA LEU A 75 -22.77 -7.67 -0.54
C LEU A 75 -23.40 -8.99 -1.01
N THR A 76 -24.29 -8.93 -2.00
CA THR A 76 -24.91 -10.12 -2.59
C THR A 76 -23.86 -11.01 -3.24
N LYS A 77 -22.96 -10.46 -4.06
CA LYS A 77 -21.87 -11.21 -4.70
C LYS A 77 -20.88 -11.76 -3.67
N LEU A 78 -20.56 -11.02 -2.62
CA LEU A 78 -19.68 -11.45 -1.55
C LEU A 78 -20.28 -12.65 -0.78
N LYS A 79 -21.57 -12.60 -0.46
CA LYS A 79 -22.30 -13.67 0.23
C LYS A 79 -22.29 -14.99 -0.54
N TYR A 80 -22.50 -14.92 -1.86
CA TYR A 80 -22.63 -16.11 -2.71
C TYR A 80 -21.35 -16.48 -3.46
N MET A 81 -20.21 -15.91 -3.04
CA MET A 81 -18.92 -16.20 -3.66
C MET A 81 -18.50 -17.66 -3.42
N PRO A 82 -18.15 -18.41 -4.48
CA PRO A 82 -17.67 -19.79 -4.34
C PRO A 82 -16.41 -19.86 -3.48
N SER A 83 -16.29 -20.90 -2.65
CA SER A 83 -15.11 -21.13 -1.79
C SER A 83 -13.79 -21.18 -2.57
N SER A 84 -13.81 -21.65 -3.80
CA SER A 84 -12.65 -21.69 -4.71
C SER A 84 -12.15 -20.31 -5.17
N LYS A 85 -12.97 -19.26 -4.99
CA LYS A 85 -12.63 -17.86 -5.35
C LYS A 85 -12.57 -16.94 -4.14
N LYS A 86 -12.58 -17.50 -2.92
CA LYS A 86 -12.65 -16.72 -1.69
C LYS A 86 -11.42 -15.83 -1.52
N PHE A 87 -11.65 -14.54 -1.26
CA PHE A 87 -10.58 -13.63 -0.87
C PHE A 87 -10.02 -13.98 0.51
N GLU A 88 -8.71 -13.81 0.65
CA GLU A 88 -8.02 -13.99 1.94
C GLU A 88 -8.25 -12.80 2.89
N ARG A 89 -8.63 -11.65 2.35
CA ARG A 89 -8.81 -10.40 3.09
C ARG A 89 -9.72 -9.43 2.33
N ILE A 90 -10.42 -8.56 3.07
CA ILE A 90 -11.08 -7.38 2.52
C ILE A 90 -10.27 -6.16 2.95
N CYS A 91 -9.87 -5.30 2.02
CA CYS A 91 -9.15 -4.07 2.28
C CYS A 91 -10.00 -2.87 1.87
N ILE A 92 -10.40 -2.08 2.86
CA ILE A 92 -11.21 -0.88 2.67
C ILE A 92 -10.30 0.33 2.62
N GLN A 93 -10.24 1.01 1.49
CA GLN A 93 -9.57 2.30 1.33
C GLN A 93 -10.55 3.41 1.70
N THR A 94 -10.13 4.41 2.46
CA THR A 94 -11.01 5.55 2.76
C THR A 94 -10.54 6.82 2.04
N LEU A 95 -11.48 7.53 1.42
CA LEU A 95 -11.29 8.91 1.03
C LEU A 95 -11.45 9.79 2.26
N ASN A 96 -10.80 10.95 2.30
CA ASN A 96 -10.96 11.90 3.39
C ASN A 96 -12.11 12.87 3.04
N TYR A 97 -13.20 12.81 3.82
CA TYR A 97 -14.38 13.69 3.80
C TYR A 97 -15.09 13.60 5.16
N PRO A 98 -15.97 14.53 5.53
CA PRO A 98 -16.53 14.62 6.88
C PRO A 98 -17.18 13.32 7.39
N GLU A 99 -17.95 12.62 6.54
CA GLU A 99 -18.73 11.43 6.91
C GLU A 99 -17.94 10.12 6.79
N ASN A 100 -16.68 10.16 6.33
CA ASN A 100 -15.89 8.98 5.96
C ASN A 100 -15.80 7.92 7.06
N PHE A 101 -15.77 8.33 8.32
CA PHE A 101 -15.69 7.39 9.44
C PHE A 101 -17.01 6.64 9.63
N ASN A 102 -18.15 7.34 9.58
CA ASN A 102 -19.46 6.73 9.71
C ASN A 102 -19.72 5.76 8.55
N ASP A 103 -19.35 6.14 7.33
CA ASP A 103 -19.45 5.29 6.14
C ASP A 103 -18.59 4.04 6.30
N LEU A 104 -17.33 4.19 6.78
CA LEU A 104 -16.45 3.06 7.05
C LEU A 104 -17.05 2.09 8.08
N ILE A 105 -17.60 2.60 9.17
CA ILE A 105 -18.26 1.80 10.22
C ILE A 105 -19.46 1.04 9.65
N GLU A 106 -20.30 1.69 8.86
CA GLU A 106 -21.46 1.04 8.23
C GLU A 106 -21.00 -0.05 7.26
N ILE A 107 -20.03 0.24 6.38
CA ILE A 107 -19.47 -0.74 5.43
C ILE A 107 -18.94 -1.96 6.18
N VAL A 108 -18.12 -1.77 7.21
CA VAL A 108 -17.57 -2.86 8.03
C VAL A 108 -18.68 -3.68 8.67
N THR A 109 -19.65 -3.02 9.29
CA THR A 109 -20.77 -3.68 9.98
C THR A 109 -21.60 -4.54 9.02
N GLN A 110 -21.92 -4.02 7.84
CA GLN A 110 -22.66 -4.75 6.82
C GLN A 110 -21.87 -5.93 6.25
N ILE A 111 -20.58 -5.77 5.98
CA ILE A 111 -19.72 -6.86 5.49
C ILE A 111 -19.66 -8.01 6.50
N LYS A 112 -19.51 -7.71 7.79
CA LYS A 112 -19.43 -8.72 8.88
C LYS A 112 -20.69 -9.57 9.04
N ILE A 113 -21.86 -9.12 8.55
CA ILE A 113 -23.08 -9.92 8.51
C ILE A 113 -22.96 -11.07 7.50
N TYR A 114 -22.19 -10.91 6.43
CA TYR A 114 -22.16 -11.85 5.30
C TYR A 114 -20.90 -12.70 5.22
N THR A 115 -19.82 -12.33 5.93
CA THR A 115 -18.55 -13.06 5.83
C THR A 115 -17.64 -12.84 7.05
N ASP A 116 -16.83 -13.87 7.36
CA ASP A 116 -15.79 -13.82 8.38
C ASP A 116 -14.41 -13.44 7.81
N ILE A 117 -14.33 -13.11 6.52
CA ILE A 117 -13.08 -12.69 5.90
C ILE A 117 -12.47 -11.52 6.70
N PRO A 118 -11.18 -11.60 7.08
CA PRO A 118 -10.53 -10.54 7.86
C PRO A 118 -10.56 -9.20 7.13
N ILE A 119 -10.83 -8.11 7.86
CA ILE A 119 -10.92 -6.75 7.31
C ILE A 119 -9.69 -5.95 7.70
N SER A 120 -9.09 -5.27 6.73
CA SER A 120 -8.11 -4.19 6.91
C SER A 120 -8.71 -2.87 6.44
N ALA A 121 -8.43 -1.77 7.15
CA ALA A 121 -8.84 -0.43 6.75
C ALA A 121 -7.62 0.48 6.56
N ALA A 122 -7.50 1.11 5.40
CA ALA A 122 -6.56 2.20 5.18
C ALA A 122 -7.29 3.52 5.46
N ILE A 123 -6.84 4.21 6.51
CA ILE A 123 -7.55 5.32 7.14
C ILE A 123 -6.68 6.59 7.21
N PRO A 124 -7.29 7.78 7.22
CA PRO A 124 -6.59 8.99 7.66
C PRO A 124 -6.29 8.89 9.18
N PRO A 125 -5.50 9.82 9.74
CA PRO A 125 -5.35 9.94 11.18
C PRO A 125 -6.69 10.03 11.89
N LEU A 126 -6.92 9.15 12.89
CA LEU A 126 -8.15 9.09 13.68
C LEU A 126 -7.85 9.21 15.17
N SER A 127 -8.85 9.61 15.96
CA SER A 127 -8.74 9.59 17.43
C SER A 127 -8.71 8.16 17.99
N LYS A 128 -8.21 7.99 19.23
CA LYS A 128 -8.16 6.69 19.89
C LYS A 128 -9.55 6.05 20.04
N GLU A 129 -10.59 6.86 20.27
CA GLU A 129 -11.99 6.43 20.41
C GLU A 129 -12.46 5.79 19.10
N LYS A 130 -12.24 6.47 17.97
CA LYS A 130 -12.55 5.96 16.63
C LYS A 130 -11.76 4.69 16.28
N LEU A 131 -10.49 4.62 16.66
CA LEU A 131 -9.68 3.42 16.47
C LEU A 131 -10.21 2.23 17.29
N ARG A 132 -10.62 2.45 18.54
CA ARG A 132 -11.28 1.41 19.37
C ARG A 132 -12.58 0.95 18.75
N GLU A 133 -13.41 1.88 18.27
CA GLU A 133 -14.66 1.54 17.61
C GLU A 133 -14.43 0.67 16.37
N LEU A 134 -13.46 1.00 15.50
CA LEU A 134 -13.10 0.16 14.37
C LEU A 134 -12.73 -1.26 14.78
N LYS A 135 -11.95 -1.41 15.85
CA LYS A 135 -11.57 -2.73 16.38
C LYS A 135 -12.78 -3.51 16.89
N ILE A 136 -13.66 -2.86 17.66
CA ILE A 136 -14.91 -3.46 18.17
C ILE A 136 -15.82 -3.90 17.02
N LYS A 137 -15.91 -3.13 15.94
CA LYS A 137 -16.69 -3.48 14.74
C LYS A 137 -16.08 -4.60 13.90
N GLY A 138 -14.89 -5.08 14.24
CA GLY A 138 -14.25 -6.23 13.59
C GLY A 138 -13.20 -5.89 12.53
N VAL A 139 -12.72 -4.66 12.48
CA VAL A 139 -11.50 -4.34 11.73
C VAL A 139 -10.33 -4.99 12.43
N GLN A 140 -9.61 -5.85 11.72
CA GLN A 140 -8.46 -6.59 12.26
C GLN A 140 -7.18 -5.78 12.19
N ARG A 141 -6.97 -5.01 11.11
CA ARG A 141 -5.75 -4.25 10.83
C ARG A 141 -6.08 -2.85 10.35
N VAL A 142 -5.24 -1.91 10.71
CA VAL A 142 -5.32 -0.54 10.18
C VAL A 142 -4.03 -0.12 9.50
N GLY A 143 -4.15 0.71 8.47
CA GLY A 143 -3.03 1.36 7.81
C GLY A 143 -3.20 2.87 7.83
N ILE A 144 -2.20 3.59 8.33
CA ILE A 144 -2.12 5.05 8.27
C ILE A 144 -0.90 5.39 7.41
N ALA A 145 -1.14 5.93 6.22
CA ALA A 145 -0.11 6.09 5.22
C ALA A 145 0.81 7.28 5.50
N LEU A 146 2.11 7.06 5.68
CA LEU A 146 3.11 8.13 5.67
C LEU A 146 3.37 8.62 4.25
N ASP A 147 3.48 7.72 3.29
CA ASP A 147 3.80 7.97 1.88
C ASP A 147 5.22 8.49 1.65
N GLY A 148 5.70 9.48 2.43
CA GLY A 148 7.07 10.01 2.43
C GLY A 148 7.98 9.28 3.39
N ALA A 149 9.30 9.37 3.18
CA ALA A 149 10.31 8.73 4.02
C ALA A 149 10.92 9.67 5.09
N SER A 150 10.62 10.97 5.02
CA SER A 150 11.04 11.98 6.00
C SER A 150 9.97 13.07 6.13
N PRO A 151 10.01 13.92 7.18
CA PRO A 151 9.12 15.07 7.32
C PRO A 151 9.12 15.98 6.12
N GLU A 152 10.29 16.25 5.54
CA GLU A 152 10.48 17.11 4.38
C GLU A 152 9.80 16.52 3.14
N VAL A 153 10.00 15.23 2.88
CA VAL A 153 9.34 14.52 1.77
C VAL A 153 7.83 14.46 2.00
N PHE A 154 7.39 14.19 3.23
CA PHE A 154 5.96 14.18 3.57
C PHE A 154 5.29 15.52 3.27
N ASP A 155 5.89 16.64 3.70
CA ASP A 155 5.39 17.99 3.44
C ASP A 155 5.31 18.30 1.95
N LEU A 156 6.33 17.84 1.18
CA LEU A 156 6.39 18.02 -0.26
C LEU A 156 5.25 17.29 -0.98
N ILE A 157 4.86 16.10 -0.52
CA ILE A 157 3.97 15.22 -1.27
C ILE A 157 2.51 15.20 -0.78
N LYS A 158 2.26 15.44 0.50
CA LYS A 158 0.91 15.38 1.07
C LYS A 158 0.64 16.37 2.22
N GLY A 159 1.68 17.05 2.72
CA GLY A 159 1.60 18.03 3.79
C GLY A 159 1.38 19.45 3.28
N LYS A 160 2.01 20.43 3.95
CA LYS A 160 1.80 21.86 3.72
C LYS A 160 2.16 22.33 2.31
N ASN A 161 3.19 21.77 1.68
CA ASN A 161 3.70 22.24 0.39
C ASN A 161 2.74 21.94 -0.79
N VAL A 162 1.83 21.02 -0.61
CA VAL A 162 0.74 20.74 -1.56
C VAL A 162 -0.61 21.32 -1.10
N GLY A 163 -0.64 22.05 0.01
CA GLY A 163 -1.88 22.53 0.64
C GLY A 163 -2.72 21.38 1.20
N GLY A 164 -2.07 20.29 1.66
CA GLY A 164 -2.71 19.16 2.32
C GLY A 164 -3.07 19.47 3.78
N PRO A 165 -4.03 18.72 4.37
CA PRO A 165 -4.46 18.92 5.77
C PRO A 165 -3.60 18.12 6.77
N TYR A 166 -2.52 17.49 6.32
CA TYR A 166 -1.77 16.52 7.10
C TYR A 166 -0.41 17.05 7.57
N SER A 167 0.05 16.59 8.74
CA SER A 167 1.42 16.75 9.22
C SER A 167 2.08 15.39 9.49
N TRP A 168 3.40 15.33 9.37
CA TRP A 168 4.20 14.16 9.70
C TRP A 168 4.02 13.74 11.15
N GLU A 169 4.12 14.71 12.07
CA GLU A 169 4.03 14.50 13.51
C GLU A 169 2.70 13.85 13.91
N GLU A 170 1.59 14.38 13.35
CA GLU A 170 0.26 13.81 13.59
C GLU A 170 0.17 12.37 13.07
N HIS A 171 0.60 12.10 11.83
CA HIS A 171 0.57 10.75 11.26
C HIS A 171 1.39 9.77 12.09
N PHE A 172 2.60 10.16 12.46
CA PHE A 172 3.51 9.33 13.25
C PHE A 172 2.95 9.06 14.65
N GLN A 173 2.39 10.10 15.30
CA GLN A 173 1.72 9.96 16.58
C GLN A 173 0.50 9.02 16.49
N LYS A 174 -0.30 9.14 15.43
CA LYS A 174 -1.48 8.26 15.24
C LYS A 174 -1.10 6.81 14.93
N LEU A 175 0.01 6.56 14.27
CA LEU A 175 0.59 5.22 14.14
C LEU A 175 0.93 4.62 15.51
N LYS A 176 1.60 5.38 16.41
CA LYS A 176 1.89 4.96 17.78
C LYS A 176 0.62 4.72 18.62
N GLU A 177 -0.38 5.58 18.49
CA GLU A 177 -1.67 5.41 19.16
C GLU A 177 -2.42 4.16 18.66
N ALA A 178 -2.35 3.88 17.35
CA ALA A 178 -2.95 2.69 16.77
C ALA A 178 -2.32 1.40 17.31
N LEU A 179 -1.00 1.37 17.57
CA LEU A 179 -0.33 0.21 18.18
C LEU A 179 -0.84 -0.13 19.58
N GLN A 180 -1.29 0.86 20.35
CA GLN A 180 -1.89 0.63 21.67
C GLN A 180 -3.25 -0.09 21.60
N ILE A 181 -3.89 -0.05 20.42
CA ILE A 181 -5.23 -0.62 20.19
C ILE A 181 -5.15 -1.89 19.35
N PHE A 182 -4.42 -1.87 18.24
CA PHE A 182 -4.33 -2.97 17.28
C PHE A 182 -3.13 -3.90 17.47
N THR A 183 -2.23 -3.56 18.39
CA THR A 183 -1.01 -4.29 18.73
C THR A 183 0.05 -4.34 17.59
N PRO A 184 1.33 -4.63 17.91
CA PRO A 184 2.38 -4.81 16.90
C PRO A 184 2.00 -5.85 15.84
N GLY A 185 2.39 -5.56 14.59
CA GLY A 185 2.07 -6.41 13.44
C GLY A 185 0.66 -6.24 12.86
N PHE A 186 -0.26 -5.50 13.52
CA PHE A 186 -1.60 -5.21 13.01
C PHE A 186 -1.79 -3.73 12.61
N VAL A 187 -0.76 -2.91 12.81
CA VAL A 187 -0.68 -1.54 12.29
C VAL A 187 0.29 -1.51 11.13
N SER A 188 -0.06 -0.80 10.08
CA SER A 188 0.77 -0.69 8.88
C SER A 188 0.83 0.74 8.36
N THR A 189 1.89 1.00 7.63
CA THR A 189 2.02 2.19 6.78
C THR A 189 2.54 1.79 5.41
N HIS A 190 2.63 2.73 4.48
CA HIS A 190 3.34 2.53 3.23
C HIS A 190 4.17 3.75 2.86
N ILE A 191 5.24 3.50 2.12
CA ILE A 191 6.18 4.48 1.60
C ILE A 191 6.15 4.39 0.08
N ILE A 192 6.05 5.53 -0.58
CA ILE A 192 6.09 5.63 -2.04
C ILE A 192 7.50 6.06 -2.45
N ILE A 193 8.21 5.17 -3.12
CA ILE A 193 9.58 5.38 -3.58
C ILE A 193 9.59 6.12 -4.92
N GLY A 194 10.46 7.12 -5.04
CA GLY A 194 10.62 7.96 -6.23
C GLY A 194 10.03 9.37 -6.08
N LEU A 195 9.83 9.82 -4.84
CA LEU A 195 9.29 11.15 -4.51
C LEU A 195 10.31 12.05 -3.81
N LYS A 196 11.59 11.94 -4.19
CA LYS A 196 12.77 12.71 -3.74
C LYS A 196 13.40 12.27 -2.41
N GLU A 197 12.94 11.19 -1.82
CA GLU A 197 13.62 10.56 -0.69
C GLU A 197 14.98 9.98 -1.13
N THR A 198 15.90 9.86 -0.19
CA THR A 198 17.14 9.08 -0.36
C THR A 198 16.92 7.64 0.07
N GLU A 199 17.72 6.70 -0.46
CA GLU A 199 17.66 5.31 -0.01
C GLU A 199 18.01 5.18 1.48
N LYS A 200 18.89 6.06 1.98
CA LYS A 200 19.26 6.14 3.39
C LYS A 200 18.05 6.48 4.27
N GLU A 201 17.31 7.55 3.95
CA GLU A 201 16.10 7.94 4.71
C GLU A 201 15.09 6.78 4.75
N VAL A 202 14.92 6.07 3.63
CA VAL A 202 13.99 4.91 3.59
C VAL A 202 14.47 3.79 4.51
N ILE A 203 15.76 3.42 4.49
CA ILE A 203 16.31 2.35 5.33
C ILE A 203 16.21 2.71 6.83
N GLU A 204 16.56 3.94 7.20
CA GLU A 204 16.47 4.42 8.58
C GLU A 204 15.02 4.42 9.09
N LEU A 205 14.08 4.88 8.27
CA LEU A 205 12.65 4.85 8.62
C LEU A 205 12.10 3.41 8.70
N LEU A 206 12.54 2.51 7.82
CA LEU A 206 12.15 1.09 7.87
C LEU A 206 12.57 0.44 9.19
N GLU A 207 13.79 0.73 9.67
CA GLU A 207 14.29 0.25 10.97
C GLU A 207 13.46 0.83 12.12
N GLU A 208 13.23 2.15 12.15
CA GLU A 208 12.43 2.79 13.20
C GLU A 208 11.03 2.19 13.30
N LEU A 209 10.34 2.04 12.16
CA LEU A 209 9.00 1.48 12.11
C LEU A 209 8.98 -0.01 12.45
N HIS A 210 10.02 -0.76 12.09
CA HIS A 210 10.16 -2.17 12.47
C HIS A 210 10.30 -2.34 13.97
N ILE A 211 11.16 -1.54 14.62
CA ILE A 211 11.33 -1.52 16.08
C ILE A 211 10.01 -1.24 16.80
N LEU A 212 9.18 -0.35 16.25
CA LEU A 212 7.84 -0.08 16.77
C LEU A 212 6.83 -1.21 16.49
N GLY A 213 7.16 -2.19 15.66
CA GLY A 213 6.23 -3.27 15.24
C GLY A 213 5.21 -2.85 14.19
N ILE A 214 5.48 -1.79 13.44
CA ILE A 214 4.66 -1.30 12.33
C ILE A 214 5.09 -1.98 11.03
N ILE A 215 4.14 -2.53 10.28
CA ILE A 215 4.41 -3.15 8.99
C ILE A 215 4.49 -2.08 7.89
N VAL A 216 5.58 -2.06 7.13
CA VAL A 216 5.75 -1.14 6.00
C VAL A 216 5.57 -1.85 4.67
N SER A 217 4.76 -1.26 3.79
CA SER A 217 4.67 -1.64 2.37
C SER A 217 5.43 -0.64 1.52
N LEU A 218 6.22 -1.11 0.56
CA LEU A 218 6.89 -0.24 -0.42
C LEU A 218 6.08 -0.18 -1.73
N PHE A 219 5.83 1.04 -2.21
CA PHE A 219 5.22 1.31 -3.51
C PHE A 219 6.17 2.08 -4.39
N ALA A 220 6.29 1.72 -5.66
CA ALA A 220 6.93 2.58 -6.62
C ALA A 220 5.99 3.72 -7.01
N PHE A 221 6.48 4.95 -7.00
CA PHE A 221 5.73 6.08 -7.53
C PHE A 221 5.30 5.79 -8.96
N THR A 222 4.08 6.16 -9.30
CA THR A 222 3.54 6.02 -10.65
C THR A 222 2.92 7.35 -11.06
N PRO A 223 3.46 8.05 -12.07
CA PRO A 223 2.90 9.30 -12.54
C PRO A 223 1.52 9.07 -13.17
N ILE A 224 0.54 9.85 -12.73
CA ILE A 224 -0.83 9.78 -13.23
C ILE A 224 -1.20 11.13 -13.84
N LYS A 225 -1.65 11.11 -15.09
CA LYS A 225 -2.07 12.31 -15.82
C LYS A 225 -3.19 13.03 -15.05
N GLY A 226 -3.06 14.34 -14.92
CA GLY A 226 -3.98 15.20 -14.18
C GLY A 226 -3.65 15.34 -12.68
N THR A 227 -2.64 14.63 -12.15
CA THR A 227 -2.11 14.87 -10.80
C THR A 227 -1.02 15.93 -10.82
N ARG A 228 -0.72 16.53 -9.66
CA ARG A 228 0.36 17.52 -9.53
C ARG A 228 1.73 16.95 -9.93
N PHE A 229 1.94 15.64 -9.76
CA PHE A 229 3.21 14.96 -10.01
C PHE A 229 3.23 14.13 -11.30
N GLU A 230 2.34 14.43 -12.24
CA GLU A 230 2.24 13.70 -13.51
C GLU A 230 3.54 13.66 -14.34
N ASN A 231 4.45 14.63 -14.13
CA ASN A 231 5.72 14.75 -14.86
C ASN A 231 6.94 14.25 -14.08
N ILE A 232 6.76 13.74 -12.85
CA ILE A 232 7.84 13.12 -12.07
C ILE A 232 8.09 11.70 -12.64
N GLN A 233 9.36 11.33 -12.78
CA GLN A 233 9.72 9.99 -13.25
C GLN A 233 9.55 8.93 -12.16
N GLN A 234 9.28 7.70 -12.58
CA GLN A 234 9.31 6.55 -11.69
C GLN A 234 10.73 6.31 -11.17
N PRO A 235 10.89 5.70 -9.97
CA PRO A 235 12.21 5.32 -9.47
C PRO A 235 12.89 4.32 -10.41
N SER A 236 14.23 4.27 -10.39
CA SER A 236 14.93 3.20 -11.08
C SER A 236 14.58 1.84 -10.48
N ILE A 237 14.55 0.81 -11.32
CA ILE A 237 14.26 -0.55 -10.83
C ILE A 237 15.36 -1.03 -9.88
N GLU A 238 16.60 -0.61 -10.12
CA GLU A 238 17.75 -0.92 -9.26
C GLU A 238 17.55 -0.36 -7.83
N SER A 239 17.26 0.93 -7.71
CA SER A 239 16.99 1.57 -6.42
C SER A 239 15.83 0.88 -5.69
N PHE A 240 14.74 0.61 -6.41
CA PHE A 240 13.59 -0.06 -5.81
C PHE A 240 13.93 -1.48 -5.31
N ARG A 241 14.74 -2.25 -6.08
CA ARG A 241 15.20 -3.60 -5.66
C ARG A 241 16.12 -3.55 -4.43
N LYS A 242 17.04 -2.59 -4.36
CA LYS A 242 17.87 -2.38 -3.15
C LYS A 242 17.00 -2.15 -1.91
N LEU A 243 15.96 -1.31 -2.03
CA LEU A 243 15.05 -1.00 -0.93
C LEU A 243 14.13 -2.18 -0.57
N GLN A 244 13.68 -2.99 -1.55
CA GLN A 244 12.96 -4.23 -1.27
C GLN A 244 13.83 -5.23 -0.50
N LEU A 245 15.08 -5.42 -0.94
CA LEU A 245 16.05 -6.26 -0.23
C LEU A 245 16.31 -5.72 1.17
N GLY A 246 16.55 -4.40 1.32
CA GLY A 246 16.75 -3.75 2.62
C GLY A 246 15.57 -3.97 3.56
N ARG A 247 14.35 -3.75 3.09
CA ARG A 247 13.14 -4.03 3.87
C ARG A 247 13.08 -5.50 4.32
N PHE A 248 13.35 -6.44 3.42
CA PHE A 248 13.35 -7.86 3.77
C PHE A 248 14.40 -8.18 4.84
N LEU A 249 15.59 -7.65 4.71
CA LEU A 249 16.69 -7.89 5.67
C LEU A 249 16.33 -7.35 7.06
N ILE A 250 15.76 -6.14 7.15
CA ILE A 250 15.34 -5.54 8.43
C ILE A 250 14.20 -6.33 9.06
N TYR A 251 13.16 -6.69 8.30
CA TYR A 251 11.96 -7.32 8.85
C TYR A 251 12.08 -8.84 9.07
N ASN A 252 13.03 -9.52 8.41
CA ASN A 252 13.09 -10.99 8.40
C ASN A 252 14.47 -11.58 8.75
N LYS A 253 15.52 -10.73 8.83
CA LYS A 253 16.91 -11.21 9.03
C LYS A 253 17.67 -10.44 10.13
N GLU A 254 16.95 -9.73 10.98
CA GLU A 254 17.51 -8.97 12.12
C GLU A 254 18.62 -7.98 11.74
N LYS A 255 18.61 -7.52 10.47
CA LYS A 255 19.52 -6.47 10.01
C LYS A 255 18.99 -5.09 10.41
N ASN A 256 19.88 -4.09 10.42
CA ASN A 256 19.55 -2.71 10.76
C ASN A 256 20.27 -1.74 9.82
N SER A 257 20.09 -0.45 9.99
CA SER A 257 20.65 0.57 9.08
C SER A 257 22.18 0.55 8.99
N LYS A 258 22.90 0.05 10.02
CA LYS A 258 24.36 -0.09 10.03
C LYS A 258 24.88 -1.21 9.12
N ASP A 259 24.01 -2.11 8.67
CA ASP A 259 24.34 -3.13 7.67
C ASP A 259 24.38 -2.59 6.24
N PHE A 260 24.09 -1.30 6.05
CA PHE A 260 24.10 -0.63 4.76
C PHE A 260 25.16 0.47 4.74
N THR A 261 25.90 0.55 3.64
CA THR A 261 26.83 1.66 3.38
C THR A 261 26.22 2.58 2.33
N PHE A 262 26.25 3.87 2.59
CA PHE A 262 25.69 4.88 1.71
C PHE A 262 26.79 5.81 1.16
N ASN A 263 26.60 6.31 -0.04
CA ASN A 263 27.41 7.39 -0.58
C ASN A 263 26.92 8.77 -0.08
N MET A 264 27.59 9.84 -0.49
CA MET A 264 27.24 11.22 -0.10
C MET A 264 25.83 11.67 -0.55
N LYS A 265 25.24 10.97 -1.52
CA LYS A 265 23.86 11.23 -1.99
C LYS A 265 22.82 10.40 -1.25
N GLY A 266 23.22 9.59 -0.28
CA GLY A 266 22.34 8.69 0.44
C GLY A 266 21.93 7.44 -0.36
N GLU A 267 22.62 7.09 -1.44
CA GLU A 267 22.38 5.88 -2.21
C GLU A 267 23.13 4.69 -1.59
N ILE A 268 22.53 3.53 -1.54
CA ILE A 268 23.14 2.28 -1.05
C ILE A 268 24.23 1.86 -2.04
N ILE A 269 25.47 1.75 -1.54
CA ILE A 269 26.64 1.26 -2.28
C ILE A 269 27.11 -0.11 -1.82
N ASN A 270 26.74 -0.53 -0.58
CA ASN A 270 27.01 -1.88 -0.09
C ASN A 270 25.97 -2.31 0.94
N ILE A 271 25.62 -3.60 0.91
CA ILE A 271 24.75 -4.28 1.85
C ILE A 271 25.53 -5.43 2.49
N ASN A 272 25.54 -5.48 3.82
CA ASN A 272 26.36 -6.44 4.59
C ASN A 272 25.72 -7.85 4.60
N ILE A 273 25.64 -8.44 3.43
CA ILE A 273 25.37 -9.87 3.18
C ILE A 273 26.34 -10.37 2.10
N ASN A 274 26.50 -11.68 1.99
CA ASN A 274 27.31 -12.27 0.94
C ASN A 274 26.47 -12.75 -0.27
N LYS A 275 27.14 -13.09 -1.38
CA LYS A 275 26.47 -13.54 -2.62
C LYS A 275 25.64 -14.82 -2.46
N LYS A 276 26.04 -15.72 -1.53
CA LYS A 276 25.25 -16.94 -1.24
C LYS A 276 23.94 -16.58 -0.54
N GLU A 277 23.99 -15.67 0.43
CA GLU A 277 22.78 -15.17 1.12
C GLU A 277 21.85 -14.46 0.13
N LEU A 278 22.40 -13.58 -0.74
CA LEU A 278 21.60 -12.94 -1.79
C LEU A 278 20.91 -13.98 -2.68
N ASN A 279 21.66 -15.01 -3.12
CA ASN A 279 21.08 -16.05 -3.96
C ASN A 279 19.93 -16.80 -3.28
N VAL A 280 20.07 -17.12 -1.99
CA VAL A 280 18.99 -17.74 -1.19
C VAL A 280 17.77 -16.82 -1.14
N ILE A 281 17.96 -15.51 -0.85
CA ILE A 281 16.88 -14.54 -0.75
C ILE A 281 16.14 -14.36 -2.09
N VAL A 282 16.89 -14.31 -3.21
CA VAL A 282 16.29 -14.17 -4.54
C VAL A 282 15.49 -15.41 -4.91
N ASN A 283 15.98 -16.62 -4.57
CA ASN A 283 15.27 -17.87 -4.85
C ASN A 283 14.02 -18.06 -3.98
N ASP A 284 14.00 -17.56 -2.75
CA ASP A 284 12.81 -17.52 -1.89
C ASP A 284 11.70 -16.60 -2.44
N THR A 285 12.05 -15.63 -3.25
CA THR A 285 11.19 -14.63 -3.94
C THR A 285 10.45 -13.64 -3.03
N ASN A 286 10.19 -13.95 -1.77
CA ASN A 286 9.35 -13.16 -0.85
C ASN A 286 9.76 -11.69 -0.71
N SER A 287 11.06 -11.39 -0.85
CA SER A 287 11.59 -10.03 -0.79
C SER A 287 11.03 -9.10 -1.87
N PHE A 288 10.62 -9.64 -3.02
CA PHE A 288 10.26 -8.90 -4.23
C PHE A 288 8.77 -8.95 -4.54
N LEU A 289 8.00 -9.71 -3.76
CA LEU A 289 6.55 -9.73 -3.84
C LEU A 289 5.94 -8.46 -3.26
N THR A 290 4.65 -8.29 -3.45
CA THR A 290 3.90 -7.24 -2.77
C THR A 290 4.03 -7.38 -1.26
N SER A 291 4.56 -6.35 -0.61
CA SER A 291 4.67 -6.28 0.85
C SER A 291 3.42 -5.67 1.48
N GLY A 292 3.14 -6.02 2.75
CA GLY A 292 2.03 -5.46 3.52
C GLY A 292 1.26 -6.49 4.33
N CYS A 293 -0.07 -6.43 4.29
CA CYS A 293 -0.93 -7.39 4.99
C CYS A 293 -0.75 -8.81 4.43
N PRO A 294 -0.86 -9.86 5.26
CA PRO A 294 -0.88 -11.23 4.77
C PRO A 294 -1.95 -11.43 3.69
N GLY A 295 -1.60 -12.17 2.64
CA GLY A 295 -2.48 -12.43 1.50
C GLY A 295 -2.66 -11.27 0.52
N CYS A 296 -1.90 -10.18 0.65
CA CYS A 296 -2.05 -8.99 -0.19
C CYS A 296 -1.10 -9.06 -1.40
N ASN A 297 -1.63 -9.27 -2.61
CA ASN A 297 -0.80 -9.32 -3.82
C ASN A 297 -0.86 -8.04 -4.69
N ARG A 298 -1.86 -7.18 -4.53
CA ARG A 298 -2.04 -5.88 -5.24
C ARG A 298 -1.58 -5.90 -6.71
N PRO A 299 -2.21 -6.70 -7.59
CA PRO A 299 -1.71 -6.88 -8.93
C PRO A 299 -1.65 -5.55 -9.69
N TYR A 300 -0.44 -5.19 -10.17
CA TYR A 300 -0.19 -4.07 -11.07
C TYR A 300 -0.63 -2.67 -10.60
N TYR A 301 -0.71 -2.43 -9.29
CA TYR A 301 -1.07 -1.11 -8.75
C TYR A 301 -0.05 -0.03 -9.11
N THR A 302 1.24 -0.37 -9.10
CA THR A 302 2.36 0.55 -9.38
C THR A 302 3.19 0.14 -10.58
N SER A 303 2.74 -0.86 -11.33
CA SER A 303 3.45 -1.42 -12.49
C SER A 303 2.49 -1.68 -13.64
N LYS A 304 2.99 -1.59 -14.86
CA LYS A 304 2.24 -2.12 -16.04
C LYS A 304 2.48 -3.63 -16.12
N PRO A 305 1.53 -4.43 -16.64
CA PRO A 305 1.77 -5.86 -16.92
C PRO A 305 2.99 -6.10 -17.83
N THR A 306 3.24 -5.15 -18.76
CA THR A 306 4.38 -5.16 -19.68
C THR A 306 5.70 -4.71 -19.05
N GLY A 307 5.69 -4.34 -17.75
CA GLY A 307 6.88 -3.91 -17.00
C GLY A 307 7.24 -2.42 -17.14
N PRO A 308 8.24 -1.98 -16.39
CA PRO A 308 8.92 -2.76 -15.33
C PRO A 308 7.96 -3.12 -14.18
N VAL A 309 8.09 -4.35 -13.65
CA VAL A 309 7.30 -4.81 -12.51
C VAL A 309 8.06 -4.52 -11.22
N TYR A 310 7.57 -3.61 -10.40
CA TYR A 310 8.19 -3.24 -9.12
C TYR A 310 7.86 -4.25 -8.02
N ASN A 311 6.58 -4.51 -7.77
CA ASN A 311 6.13 -5.53 -6.84
C ASN A 311 5.47 -6.67 -7.62
N TYR A 312 5.98 -7.88 -7.46
CA TYR A 312 5.39 -9.02 -8.14
C TYR A 312 4.14 -9.50 -7.41
N PRO A 313 3.04 -9.74 -8.13
CA PRO A 313 1.79 -10.27 -7.53
C PRO A 313 1.81 -11.79 -7.37
N ARG A 314 2.87 -12.47 -7.82
CA ARG A 314 3.10 -13.90 -7.86
C ARG A 314 4.57 -14.24 -7.64
N LEU A 315 4.86 -15.49 -7.44
CA LEU A 315 6.26 -15.96 -7.38
C LEU A 315 7.03 -15.60 -8.66
N LEU A 316 8.32 -15.36 -8.50
CA LEU A 316 9.22 -15.00 -9.60
C LEU A 316 9.45 -16.18 -10.54
N THR A 317 9.55 -15.90 -11.82
CA THR A 317 10.08 -16.83 -12.82
C THR A 317 11.61 -16.90 -12.70
N GLU A 318 12.23 -17.96 -13.26
CA GLU A 318 13.70 -18.09 -13.25
C GLU A 318 14.38 -16.90 -13.94
N LYS A 319 13.81 -16.39 -15.02
CA LYS A 319 14.32 -15.21 -15.71
C LYS A 319 14.32 -13.97 -14.79
N GLU A 320 13.24 -13.74 -14.08
CA GLU A 320 13.12 -12.60 -13.14
C GLU A 320 14.10 -12.73 -11.96
N LYS A 321 14.34 -13.97 -11.46
CA LYS A 321 15.36 -14.21 -10.44
C LYS A 321 16.76 -13.88 -10.93
N ILE A 322 17.12 -14.31 -12.14
CA ILE A 322 18.42 -13.99 -12.75
C ILE A 322 18.60 -12.50 -12.92
N GLU A 323 17.59 -11.79 -13.43
CA GLU A 323 17.61 -10.34 -13.61
C GLU A 323 17.82 -9.60 -12.28
N ILE A 324 17.07 -9.99 -11.22
CA ILE A 324 17.18 -9.38 -9.90
C ILE A 324 18.55 -9.67 -9.28
N TYR A 325 19.05 -10.90 -9.36
CA TYR A 325 20.37 -11.24 -8.86
C TYR A 325 21.45 -10.41 -9.57
N SER A 326 21.38 -10.29 -10.90
CA SER A 326 22.33 -9.51 -11.70
C SER A 326 22.31 -8.02 -11.35
N LEU A 327 21.17 -7.47 -10.94
CA LEU A 327 21.08 -6.09 -10.48
C LEU A 327 21.72 -5.90 -9.10
N LEU A 328 21.55 -6.87 -8.19
CA LEU A 328 21.87 -6.69 -6.76
C LEU A 328 23.24 -7.22 -6.36
N HIS A 329 23.84 -8.19 -7.10
CA HIS A 329 25.08 -8.86 -6.72
C HIS A 329 26.29 -7.93 -6.59
N LYS A 330 26.26 -6.77 -7.24
CA LYS A 330 27.33 -5.76 -7.16
C LYS A 330 27.29 -4.93 -5.86
N PHE A 331 26.21 -5.00 -5.10
CA PHE A 331 26.03 -4.30 -3.82
C PHE A 331 26.26 -5.20 -2.61
N VAL A 332 26.69 -6.44 -2.80
CA VAL A 332 26.95 -7.41 -1.74
C VAL A 332 28.37 -7.97 -1.86
N LYS A 333 28.92 -8.56 -0.77
CA LYS A 333 30.28 -9.10 -0.73
C LYS A 333 30.40 -10.45 -1.40
#